data_2a71a150a29dcb0d17b1cd3e13ac4afd
#
_entry.id   2a71a150a29dcb0d17b1cd3e13ac4afd
#
_cell.length_a   1.000
_cell.length_b   1.000
_cell.length_c   1.000
_cell.angle_alpha   90.00
_cell.angle_beta   90.00
_cell.angle_gamma   90.00
#
_symmetry.space_group_name_H-M   'P 1'
#
loop_
_entity.id
_entity.type
_entity.pdbx_description
1 polymer ?
#
loop_
_entity_poly.entity_id
_entity_poly.type
_entity_poly.pdbx_seq_one_letter_code
_entity_poly.pdbx_strand_id
1 'polypeptide(L)'
;THLIDVADEQTAMRLRAAADPAGKDRLAAGSLDDHATDRADAVFARTVLLAERRWNPSGDLDELTAIHKGLFEGVFEDAGKLRTSNTTREVTNDRARAANPEAFFPAGLIETGAHNIAMELADKRNLHALDRDVFVHAFASIYDELGYLHPFRGGNAMVLRIFGSRLAHDAGWDLDWGSV
;
A
#
# COMPACT_ATOMS: atom_id res chain seq x y z
N THR A 1 -15.78 -4.70 10.26
CA THR A 1 -16.30 -3.46 9.67
C THR A 1 -15.88 -3.43 8.23
N HIS A 2 -16.81 -3.34 7.30
CA HIS A 2 -16.53 -3.35 5.87
C HIS A 2 -15.69 -2.13 5.54
N LEU A 3 -14.54 -2.32 4.89
CA LEU A 3 -13.69 -1.21 4.45
C LEU A 3 -14.46 -0.28 3.50
N ILE A 4 -15.31 -0.82 2.66
CA ILE A 4 -16.39 -0.14 1.92
C ILE A 4 -17.40 -1.23 1.55
N ASP A 5 -18.61 -1.09 2.00
CA ASP A 5 -19.72 -1.89 1.49
C ASP A 5 -20.15 -1.25 0.17
N VAL A 6 -19.83 -1.90 -0.95
CA VAL A 6 -20.32 -1.46 -2.26
C VAL A 6 -21.79 -1.84 -2.32
N ALA A 7 -22.65 -0.96 -1.85
CA ALA A 7 -24.05 -1.19 -1.55
C ALA A 7 -24.89 -1.59 -2.77
N ASP A 8 -24.37 -1.45 -3.99
CA ASP A 8 -25.09 -1.84 -5.20
C ASP A 8 -24.17 -2.19 -6.37
N GLU A 9 -24.68 -3.05 -7.26
CA GLU A 9 -23.98 -3.50 -8.46
C GLU A 9 -23.60 -2.35 -9.42
N GLN A 10 -24.36 -1.26 -9.41
CA GLN A 10 -24.12 -0.12 -10.27
C GLN A 10 -22.90 0.67 -9.80
N THR A 11 -22.71 0.82 -8.49
CA THR A 11 -21.50 1.42 -7.89
C THR A 11 -20.28 0.55 -8.15
N ALA A 12 -20.41 -0.79 -8.00
CA ALA A 12 -19.35 -1.73 -8.33
C ALA A 12 -18.93 -1.66 -9.81
N MET A 13 -19.89 -1.53 -10.73
CA MET A 13 -19.61 -1.36 -12.16
C MET A 13 -18.89 -0.05 -12.46
N ARG A 14 -19.29 1.06 -11.81
CA ARG A 14 -18.63 2.36 -11.97
C ARG A 14 -17.18 2.31 -11.47
N LEU A 15 -16.94 1.69 -10.32
CA LEU A 15 -15.60 1.52 -9.76
C LEU A 15 -14.71 0.65 -10.66
N ARG A 16 -15.25 -0.46 -11.19
CA ARG A 16 -14.53 -1.31 -12.13
C ARG A 16 -14.19 -0.56 -13.44
N ALA A 17 -15.14 0.23 -13.96
CA ALA A 17 -14.91 1.03 -15.15
C ALA A 17 -13.86 2.13 -14.90
N ALA A 18 -13.88 2.78 -13.75
CA ALA A 18 -12.87 3.77 -13.35
C ALA A 18 -11.49 3.15 -13.12
N ALA A 19 -11.43 1.89 -12.65
CA ALA A 19 -10.19 1.16 -12.41
C ALA A 19 -9.57 0.56 -13.68
N ASP A 20 -10.30 0.56 -14.82
CA ASP A 20 -9.85 -0.08 -16.07
C ASP A 20 -8.60 0.60 -16.64
N PRO A 21 -7.48 -0.14 -16.80
CA PRO A 21 -6.27 0.40 -17.43
C PRO A 21 -6.43 0.76 -18.92
N ALA A 22 -7.45 0.19 -19.60
CA ALA A 22 -7.76 0.52 -20.99
C ALA A 22 -8.33 1.95 -21.19
N GLY A 23 -8.63 2.65 -20.09
CA GLY A 23 -8.90 4.10 -20.09
C GLY A 23 -7.72 4.96 -20.55
N LYS A 24 -6.58 4.35 -20.92
CA LYS A 24 -5.39 5.03 -21.47
C LYS A 24 -5.69 5.93 -22.66
N ASP A 25 -6.61 5.51 -23.53
CA ASP A 25 -6.95 6.30 -24.74
C ASP A 25 -7.83 7.52 -24.44
N ARG A 26 -8.57 7.52 -23.33
CA ARG A 26 -9.34 8.69 -22.87
C ARG A 26 -8.46 9.74 -22.22
N LEU A 27 -7.37 9.33 -21.58
CA LEU A 27 -6.40 10.22 -20.93
C LEU A 27 -5.58 11.04 -21.93
N ALA A 28 -5.54 10.64 -23.21
CA ALA A 28 -4.78 11.35 -24.24
C ALA A 28 -5.49 12.60 -24.80
N ALA A 29 -6.78 12.81 -24.49
CA ALA A 29 -7.61 13.85 -25.13
C ALA A 29 -8.01 15.03 -24.23
N GLY A 30 -7.72 15.01 -22.93
CA GLY A 30 -8.14 16.02 -21.96
C GLY A 30 -7.04 17.03 -21.57
N SER A 31 -7.39 18.01 -20.72
CA SER A 31 -6.43 18.96 -20.16
C SER A 31 -5.56 18.29 -19.08
N LEU A 32 -4.42 18.91 -18.71
CA LEU A 32 -3.53 18.38 -17.66
C LEU A 32 -4.23 18.21 -16.30
N ASP A 33 -5.18 19.09 -15.98
CA ASP A 33 -5.95 19.05 -14.74
C ASP A 33 -6.99 17.92 -14.76
N ASP A 34 -7.66 17.70 -15.91
CA ASP A 34 -8.58 16.58 -16.10
C ASP A 34 -7.86 15.24 -15.95
N HIS A 35 -6.65 15.13 -16.49
CA HIS A 35 -5.83 13.93 -16.35
C HIS A 35 -5.38 13.63 -14.90
N ALA A 36 -5.13 14.65 -14.10
CA ALA A 36 -4.77 14.47 -12.70
C ALA A 36 -5.95 13.93 -11.89
N THR A 37 -7.16 14.46 -12.13
CA THR A 37 -8.41 14.01 -11.50
C THR A 37 -8.73 12.58 -11.91
N ASP A 38 -8.68 12.25 -13.20
CA ASP A 38 -8.92 10.89 -13.70
C ASP A 38 -7.97 9.85 -13.10
N ARG A 39 -6.69 10.22 -12.90
CA ARG A 39 -5.70 9.36 -12.25
C ARG A 39 -6.00 9.13 -10.76
N ALA A 40 -6.40 10.19 -10.06
CA ALA A 40 -6.78 10.09 -8.65
C ALA A 40 -8.02 9.20 -8.47
N ASP A 41 -9.02 9.38 -9.32
CA ASP A 41 -10.25 8.58 -9.33
C ASP A 41 -9.96 7.10 -9.65
N ALA A 42 -9.08 6.85 -10.61
CA ALA A 42 -8.65 5.48 -10.94
C ALA A 42 -7.94 4.80 -9.77
N VAL A 43 -7.02 5.49 -9.10
CA VAL A 43 -6.31 4.97 -7.92
C VAL A 43 -7.30 4.72 -6.77
N PHE A 44 -8.23 5.65 -6.53
CA PHE A 44 -9.27 5.47 -5.52
C PHE A 44 -10.14 4.24 -5.80
N ALA A 45 -10.66 4.10 -7.02
CA ALA A 45 -11.47 2.95 -7.41
C ALA A 45 -10.70 1.63 -7.24
N ARG A 46 -9.42 1.60 -7.61
CA ARG A 46 -8.55 0.43 -7.43
C ARG A 46 -8.29 0.12 -5.96
N THR A 47 -8.18 1.14 -5.10
CA THR A 47 -8.05 0.93 -3.65
C THR A 47 -9.25 0.16 -3.11
N VAL A 48 -10.47 0.55 -3.50
CA VAL A 48 -11.70 -0.14 -3.11
C VAL A 48 -11.71 -1.59 -3.61
N LEU A 49 -11.45 -1.79 -4.91
CA LEU A 49 -11.46 -3.12 -5.51
C LEU A 49 -10.41 -4.06 -4.92
N LEU A 50 -9.23 -3.55 -4.58
CA LEU A 50 -8.17 -4.33 -3.92
C LEU A 50 -8.53 -4.67 -2.47
N ALA A 51 -9.21 -3.77 -1.76
CA ALA A 51 -9.68 -4.02 -0.40
C ALA A 51 -10.77 -5.11 -0.36
N GLU A 52 -11.65 -5.14 -1.37
CA GLU A 52 -12.72 -6.14 -1.48
C GLU A 52 -12.23 -7.50 -2.00
N ARG A 53 -11.11 -7.51 -2.70
CA ARG A 53 -10.60 -8.73 -3.33
C ARG A 53 -10.15 -9.73 -2.27
N ARG A 54 -10.81 -10.89 -2.24
CA ARG A 54 -10.37 -12.02 -1.43
C ARG A 54 -9.11 -12.62 -2.06
N TRP A 55 -8.02 -12.59 -1.35
CA TRP A 55 -6.83 -13.38 -1.64
C TRP A 55 -6.13 -13.76 -0.33
N ASN A 56 -5.34 -14.81 -0.34
CA ASN A 56 -4.55 -15.16 0.83
C ASN A 56 -3.35 -14.21 0.94
N PRO A 57 -3.17 -13.49 2.05
CA PRO A 57 -1.99 -12.67 2.27
C PRO A 57 -0.76 -13.58 2.29
N SER A 58 0.26 -13.25 1.48
CA SER A 58 1.55 -13.95 1.54
C SER A 58 2.50 -13.31 2.55
N GLY A 59 2.27 -12.06 2.88
CA GLY A 59 3.07 -11.33 3.86
C GLY A 59 4.48 -10.96 3.35
N ASP A 60 4.71 -11.02 2.06
CA ASP A 60 6.01 -10.90 1.42
C ASP A 60 6.11 -9.72 0.42
N LEU A 61 7.28 -9.61 -0.21
CA LEU A 61 7.55 -8.58 -1.21
C LEU A 61 6.69 -8.72 -2.46
N ASP A 62 6.35 -9.95 -2.84
CA ASP A 62 5.52 -10.20 -4.02
C ASP A 62 4.11 -9.64 -3.81
N GLU A 63 3.57 -9.74 -2.60
CA GLU A 63 2.30 -9.13 -2.23
C GLU A 63 2.36 -7.60 -2.29
N LEU A 64 3.38 -6.98 -1.69
CA LEU A 64 3.60 -5.53 -1.74
C LEU A 64 3.70 -5.05 -3.19
N THR A 65 4.46 -5.76 -4.01
CA THR A 65 4.65 -5.46 -5.44
C THR A 65 3.36 -5.60 -6.23
N ALA A 66 2.57 -6.65 -5.97
CA ALA A 66 1.28 -6.86 -6.61
C ALA A 66 0.26 -5.77 -6.24
N ILE A 67 0.22 -5.33 -4.97
CA ILE A 67 -0.62 -4.22 -4.52
C ILE A 67 -0.19 -2.93 -5.21
N HIS A 68 1.12 -2.61 -5.22
CA HIS A 68 1.64 -1.41 -5.87
C HIS A 68 1.31 -1.39 -7.37
N LYS A 69 1.52 -2.51 -8.05
CA LYS A 69 1.17 -2.64 -9.47
C LYS A 69 -0.34 -2.45 -9.67
N GLY A 70 -1.17 -3.11 -8.87
CA GLY A 70 -2.62 -3.02 -8.97
C GLY A 70 -3.15 -1.60 -8.78
N LEU A 71 -2.54 -0.82 -7.88
CA LEU A 71 -2.91 0.59 -7.65
C LEU A 71 -2.48 1.51 -8.79
N PHE A 72 -1.23 1.36 -9.26
CA PHE A 72 -0.54 2.40 -10.02
C PHE A 72 -0.24 2.03 -11.48
N GLU A 73 -0.68 0.87 -11.96
CA GLU A 73 -0.50 0.50 -13.39
C GLU A 73 -1.17 1.54 -14.30
N GLY A 74 -0.39 2.12 -15.21
CA GLY A 74 -0.82 3.21 -16.08
C GLY A 74 -0.85 4.61 -15.41
N VAL A 75 -0.54 4.70 -14.11
CA VAL A 75 -0.37 5.97 -13.37
C VAL A 75 1.11 6.26 -13.18
N PHE A 76 1.88 5.25 -12.73
CA PHE A 76 3.34 5.33 -12.63
C PHE A 76 3.99 4.43 -13.68
N GLU A 77 5.06 4.90 -14.31
CA GLU A 77 5.85 4.12 -15.27
C GLU A 77 6.57 2.93 -14.60
N ASP A 78 6.84 3.06 -13.30
CA ASP A 78 7.51 2.07 -12.47
C ASP A 78 6.54 1.32 -11.53
N ALA A 79 5.24 1.24 -11.90
CA ALA A 79 4.25 0.48 -11.16
C ALA A 79 4.68 -0.98 -10.93
N GLY A 80 4.75 -1.40 -9.66
CA GLY A 80 5.22 -2.72 -9.29
C GLY A 80 6.75 -2.91 -9.33
N LYS A 81 7.55 -1.86 -9.55
CA LYS A 81 9.01 -1.94 -9.55
C LYS A 81 9.59 -1.34 -8.27
N LEU A 82 10.60 -1.99 -7.73
CA LEU A 82 11.33 -1.50 -6.58
C LEU A 82 12.16 -0.26 -6.96
N ARG A 83 12.33 0.66 -6.03
CA ARG A 83 13.28 1.76 -6.21
C ARG A 83 14.72 1.24 -6.26
N THR A 84 15.53 1.84 -7.08
CA THR A 84 16.95 1.48 -7.28
C THR A 84 17.90 2.48 -6.65
N SER A 85 17.40 3.62 -6.15
CA SER A 85 18.19 4.64 -5.49
C SER A 85 17.76 4.83 -4.03
N ASN A 86 18.73 5.19 -3.20
CA ASN A 86 18.48 5.54 -1.82
C ASN A 86 17.64 6.83 -1.76
N THR A 87 16.75 6.89 -0.78
CA THR A 87 15.89 8.04 -0.54
C THR A 87 15.83 8.37 0.94
N THR A 88 15.50 9.61 1.25
CA THR A 88 15.37 10.13 2.60
C THR A 88 13.95 10.54 2.89
N ARG A 89 13.53 10.43 4.14
CA ARG A 89 12.24 10.94 4.59
C ARG A 89 12.26 12.47 4.53
N GLU A 90 11.26 13.06 3.89
CA GLU A 90 11.06 14.51 4.02
C GLU A 90 10.57 14.82 5.43
N VAL A 91 11.39 15.54 6.18
CA VAL A 91 11.04 15.99 7.53
C VAL A 91 10.45 17.39 7.42
N THR A 92 9.21 17.54 7.85
CA THR A 92 8.42 18.77 7.68
C THR A 92 8.79 19.91 8.63
N ASN A 93 9.75 19.72 9.56
CA ASN A 93 10.18 20.78 10.45
C ASN A 93 11.68 21.10 10.30
N ASP A 94 12.00 22.41 10.28
CA ASP A 94 13.35 22.92 10.03
C ASP A 94 14.42 22.49 11.06
N ARG A 95 14.02 22.14 12.29
CA ARG A 95 14.94 21.67 13.33
C ARG A 95 15.37 20.23 13.13
N ALA A 96 14.49 19.38 12.62
CA ALA A 96 14.82 18.00 12.30
C ALA A 96 15.61 17.88 10.98
N ARG A 97 15.42 18.84 10.06
CA ARG A 97 16.18 18.93 8.79
C ARG A 97 17.69 19.12 9.00
N ALA A 98 18.08 19.80 10.07
CA ALA A 98 19.48 20.14 10.33
C ALA A 98 20.30 19.00 10.97
N ALA A 99 19.65 17.99 11.57
CA ALA A 99 20.35 17.03 12.42
C ALA A 99 20.65 15.67 11.76
N ASN A 100 19.78 15.14 10.91
CA ASN A 100 20.00 13.93 10.11
C ASN A 100 18.72 13.64 9.29
N PRO A 101 18.70 13.72 7.96
CA PRO A 101 17.59 13.22 7.21
C PRO A 101 17.56 11.70 7.43
N GLU A 102 16.53 11.19 8.12
CA GLU A 102 16.35 9.76 8.29
C GLU A 102 16.32 9.11 6.90
N ALA A 103 17.34 8.33 6.59
CA ALA A 103 17.37 7.56 5.36
C ALA A 103 16.42 6.38 5.50
N PHE A 104 15.63 6.12 4.47
CA PHE A 104 14.94 4.85 4.34
C PHE A 104 15.94 3.71 4.10
N PHE A 105 15.46 2.48 4.22
CA PHE A 105 16.27 1.29 4.03
C PHE A 105 17.07 1.34 2.72
N PRO A 106 18.34 0.85 2.69
CA PRO A 106 19.17 0.91 1.48
C PRO A 106 18.50 0.21 0.29
N ALA A 107 18.47 0.87 -0.88
CA ALA A 107 17.80 0.36 -2.06
C ALA A 107 18.29 -1.03 -2.50
N GLY A 108 19.61 -1.24 -2.46
CA GLY A 108 20.22 -2.53 -2.83
C GLY A 108 19.95 -3.68 -1.86
N LEU A 109 19.31 -3.41 -0.72
CA LEU A 109 18.98 -4.42 0.31
C LEU A 109 17.49 -4.62 0.50
N ILE A 110 16.62 -3.98 -0.30
CA ILE A 110 15.16 -4.04 -0.13
C ILE A 110 14.65 -5.49 -0.14
N GLU A 111 15.10 -6.32 -1.06
CA GLU A 111 14.71 -7.72 -1.15
C GLU A 111 15.10 -8.50 0.13
N THR A 112 16.30 -8.28 0.64
CA THR A 112 16.76 -8.88 1.90
C THR A 112 15.94 -8.40 3.09
N GLY A 113 15.68 -7.09 3.18
CA GLY A 113 14.86 -6.53 4.25
C GLY A 113 13.42 -7.05 4.22
N ALA A 114 12.82 -7.09 3.04
CA ALA A 114 11.48 -7.67 2.86
C ALA A 114 11.41 -9.15 3.23
N HIS A 115 12.43 -9.93 2.86
CA HIS A 115 12.53 -11.33 3.24
C HIS A 115 12.58 -11.51 4.76
N ASN A 116 13.37 -10.70 5.46
CA ASN A 116 13.46 -10.76 6.92
C ASN A 116 12.11 -10.46 7.58
N ILE A 117 11.39 -9.45 7.10
CA ILE A 117 10.05 -9.11 7.60
C ILE A 117 9.06 -10.24 7.33
N ALA A 118 9.11 -10.84 6.14
CA ALA A 118 8.25 -11.98 5.79
C ALA A 118 8.53 -13.20 6.68
N MET A 119 9.79 -13.48 6.99
CA MET A 119 10.17 -14.55 7.93
C MET A 119 9.65 -14.25 9.34
N GLU A 120 9.78 -13.02 9.81
CA GLU A 120 9.24 -12.62 11.12
C GLU A 120 7.72 -12.77 11.19
N LEU A 121 7.00 -12.39 10.12
CA LEU A 121 5.55 -12.61 10.03
C LEU A 121 5.20 -14.09 10.07
N ALA A 122 5.93 -14.93 9.34
CA ALA A 122 5.72 -16.37 9.32
C ALA A 122 5.96 -16.99 10.72
N ASP A 123 7.02 -16.60 11.42
CA ASP A 123 7.34 -17.04 12.77
C ASP A 123 6.25 -16.64 13.77
N LYS A 124 5.64 -15.48 13.57
CA LYS A 124 4.49 -14.99 14.34
C LYS A 124 3.14 -15.51 13.81
N ARG A 125 3.13 -16.52 12.93
CA ARG A 125 1.94 -17.09 12.29
C ARG A 125 1.05 -16.04 11.62
N ASN A 126 1.64 -15.06 10.95
CA ASN A 126 0.93 -13.94 10.36
C ASN A 126 -0.02 -13.24 11.36
N LEU A 127 0.42 -13.12 12.61
CA LEU A 127 -0.29 -12.49 13.73
C LEU A 127 -1.62 -13.16 14.12
N HIS A 128 -1.86 -14.40 13.69
CA HIS A 128 -3.06 -15.16 14.06
C HIS A 128 -3.07 -15.55 15.54
N ALA A 129 -4.29 -15.63 16.10
CA ALA A 129 -4.55 -16.10 17.45
C ALA A 129 -3.82 -15.32 18.56
N LEU A 130 -3.60 -14.03 18.34
CA LEU A 130 -3.07 -13.10 19.33
C LEU A 130 -4.19 -12.38 20.06
N ASP A 131 -4.01 -12.11 21.35
CA ASP A 131 -4.85 -11.16 22.08
C ASP A 131 -4.66 -9.75 21.52
N ARG A 132 -5.67 -8.87 21.72
CA ARG A 132 -5.70 -7.54 21.14
C ARG A 132 -4.42 -6.74 21.38
N ASP A 133 -3.95 -6.68 22.61
CA ASP A 133 -2.79 -5.85 22.96
C ASP A 133 -1.50 -6.41 22.35
N VAL A 134 -1.35 -7.72 22.32
CA VAL A 134 -0.22 -8.40 21.67
C VAL A 134 -0.28 -8.20 20.16
N PHE A 135 -1.47 -8.32 19.56
CA PHE A 135 -1.67 -8.03 18.14
C PHE A 135 -1.27 -6.60 17.78
N VAL A 136 -1.77 -5.61 18.54
CA VAL A 136 -1.49 -4.19 18.27
C VAL A 136 0.02 -3.91 18.30
N HIS A 137 0.75 -4.42 19.29
CA HIS A 137 2.19 -4.24 19.38
C HIS A 137 2.94 -4.93 18.24
N ALA A 138 2.60 -6.18 17.94
CA ALA A 138 3.25 -6.92 16.86
C ALA A 138 2.96 -6.31 15.50
N PHE A 139 1.71 -5.90 15.25
CA PHE A 139 1.30 -5.23 14.03
C PHE A 139 2.02 -3.89 13.86
N ALA A 140 2.08 -3.07 14.91
CA ALA A 140 2.75 -1.77 14.85
C ALA A 140 4.25 -1.92 14.53
N SER A 141 4.93 -2.92 15.11
CA SER A 141 6.34 -3.22 14.80
C SER A 141 6.54 -3.55 13.32
N ILE A 142 5.76 -4.50 12.79
CA ILE A 142 5.84 -4.90 11.38
C ILE A 142 5.48 -3.72 10.44
N TYR A 143 4.46 -2.94 10.79
CA TYR A 143 4.04 -1.80 10.00
C TYR A 143 5.11 -0.70 9.93
N ASP A 144 5.81 -0.46 11.05
CA ASP A 144 6.93 0.49 11.13
C ASP A 144 8.13 0.01 10.29
N GLU A 145 8.50 -1.28 10.40
CA GLU A 145 9.58 -1.87 9.61
C GLU A 145 9.30 -1.80 8.10
N LEU A 146 8.06 -2.09 7.68
CA LEU A 146 7.63 -1.94 6.29
C LEU A 146 7.65 -0.47 5.85
N GLY A 147 7.29 0.46 6.74
CA GLY A 147 7.40 1.89 6.53
C GLY A 147 8.84 2.34 6.30
N TYR A 148 9.77 1.80 7.09
CA TYR A 148 11.21 2.04 6.93
C TYR A 148 11.78 1.39 5.67
N LEU A 149 11.34 0.18 5.33
CA LEU A 149 11.73 -0.50 4.09
C LEU A 149 11.49 0.37 2.85
N HIS A 150 10.34 1.02 2.78
CA HIS A 150 9.96 1.99 1.74
C HIS A 150 10.32 1.52 0.33
N PRO A 151 9.75 0.42 -0.17
CA PRO A 151 10.29 -0.29 -1.32
C PRO A 151 10.10 0.42 -2.67
N PHE A 152 9.17 1.37 -2.78
CA PHE A 152 8.81 2.03 -4.03
C PHE A 152 9.22 3.50 -4.05
N ARG A 153 9.31 4.10 -5.25
CA ARG A 153 9.57 5.54 -5.41
C ARG A 153 8.43 6.42 -4.89
N GLY A 154 7.20 5.94 -4.99
CA GLY A 154 5.99 6.63 -4.55
C GLY A 154 4.89 5.66 -4.16
N GLY A 155 3.81 6.13 -3.55
CA GLY A 155 2.65 5.31 -3.21
C GLY A 155 2.82 4.34 -2.03
N ASN A 156 3.96 4.34 -1.35
CA ASN A 156 4.25 3.41 -0.24
C ASN A 156 3.17 3.42 0.85
N ALA A 157 2.70 4.60 1.26
CA ALA A 157 1.68 4.71 2.31
C ALA A 157 0.35 4.02 1.92
N MET A 158 -0.06 4.13 0.65
CA MET A 158 -1.28 3.47 0.17
C MET A 158 -1.10 1.95 0.12
N VAL A 159 0.05 1.48 -0.37
CA VAL A 159 0.38 0.05 -0.38
C VAL A 159 0.36 -0.53 1.02
N LEU A 160 0.99 0.16 1.98
CA LEU A 160 1.05 -0.29 3.37
C LEU A 160 -0.33 -0.33 4.04
N ARG A 161 -1.21 0.63 3.76
CA ARG A 161 -2.58 0.60 4.28
C ARG A 161 -3.34 -0.62 3.78
N ILE A 162 -3.25 -0.95 2.50
CA ILE A 162 -3.92 -2.13 1.94
C ILE A 162 -3.30 -3.41 2.50
N PHE A 163 -1.98 -3.52 2.48
CA PHE A 163 -1.27 -4.68 3.03
C PHE A 163 -1.60 -4.89 4.51
N GLY A 164 -1.52 -3.83 5.32
CA GLY A 164 -1.83 -3.88 6.75
C GLY A 164 -3.29 -4.25 7.03
N SER A 165 -4.23 -3.66 6.27
CA SER A 165 -5.65 -4.01 6.41
C SER A 165 -5.90 -5.49 6.11
N ARG A 166 -5.23 -6.03 5.11
CA ARG A 166 -5.38 -7.44 4.73
C ARG A 166 -4.76 -8.37 5.76
N LEU A 167 -3.55 -8.05 6.23
CA LEU A 167 -2.88 -8.80 7.28
C LEU A 167 -3.72 -8.83 8.58
N ALA A 168 -4.27 -7.68 8.97
CA ALA A 168 -5.11 -7.57 10.14
C ALA A 168 -6.41 -8.37 9.96
N HIS A 169 -7.08 -8.21 8.83
CA HIS A 169 -8.33 -8.91 8.54
C HIS A 169 -8.15 -10.43 8.53
N ASP A 170 -7.08 -10.93 7.93
CA ASP A 170 -6.73 -12.36 7.94
C ASP A 170 -6.49 -12.88 9.36
N ALA A 171 -5.90 -12.07 10.22
CA ALA A 171 -5.71 -12.36 11.65
C ALA A 171 -6.97 -12.19 12.52
N GLY A 172 -8.11 -11.77 11.93
CA GLY A 172 -9.39 -11.59 12.62
C GLY A 172 -9.62 -10.20 13.20
N TRP A 173 -8.84 -9.19 12.77
CA TRP A 173 -8.92 -7.80 13.23
C TRP A 173 -9.26 -6.84 12.09
N ASP A 174 -10.03 -5.80 12.40
CA ASP A 174 -10.29 -4.71 11.47
C ASP A 174 -9.56 -3.43 11.91
N LEU A 175 -8.94 -2.73 10.94
CA LEU A 175 -8.25 -1.46 11.16
C LEU A 175 -9.14 -0.30 10.74
N ASP A 176 -9.29 0.69 11.63
CA ASP A 176 -9.94 1.95 11.32
C ASP A 176 -8.89 3.02 10.98
N TRP A 177 -8.78 3.37 9.70
CA TRP A 177 -7.90 4.44 9.23
C TRP A 177 -8.57 5.82 9.26
N GLY A 178 -9.86 5.91 9.58
CA GLY A 178 -10.61 7.17 9.59
C GLY A 178 -10.29 8.07 10.78
N SER A 179 -9.67 7.51 11.82
CA SER A 179 -9.30 8.21 13.05
C SER A 179 -7.80 8.55 13.14
N VAL A 180 -7.05 8.40 12.05
CA VAL A 180 -5.59 8.63 11.98
C VAL A 180 -5.28 9.88 11.17
#